data_8d4ad073c340223b80726221f6950f90
#
_entry.id   8d4ad073c340223b80726221f6950f90
#
_cell.length_a   1.000
_cell.length_b   1.000
_cell.length_c   1.000
_cell.angle_alpha   90.00
_cell.angle_beta   90.00
_cell.angle_gamma   90.00
#
_symmetry.space_group_name_H-M   'P 1'
#
loop_
_entity.id
_entity.type
_entity.pdbx_description
1 polymer ?
#
loop_
_entity_poly.entity_id
_entity_poly.type
_entity_poly.pdbx_seq_one_letter_code
_entity_poly.pdbx_strand_id
1 'polypeptide(L)'
;MAFTFPRHKRNSDGLYGPTTRQHFYQPANYHRITARSKPGKTRWCIKEGEEYEVFRLADEPWWFSQVHQCLFSIVDGGKEILGENGERLAKFAFPQNLSDPWHGFPVLSDEHKPEPDLLDMWQNKGIIPHHVRMKIERGRL
;
A
#
# COMPACT_ATOMS: atom_id res chain seq x y z
N MET A 1 2.56 0.84 -21.33
CA MET A 1 1.17 0.47 -20.96
C MET A 1 0.90 0.82 -19.52
N ALA A 2 -0.30 1.30 -19.25
CA ALA A 2 -0.74 1.54 -17.88
C ALA A 2 -0.97 0.20 -17.18
N PHE A 3 -0.74 0.18 -15.87
CA PHE A 3 -1.03 -0.98 -15.04
C PHE A 3 -2.55 -1.22 -15.01
N THR A 4 -2.95 -2.48 -15.16
CA THR A 4 -4.35 -2.87 -15.11
C THR A 4 -4.60 -3.59 -13.79
N PHE A 5 -5.45 -3.00 -12.95
CA PHE A 5 -5.84 -3.63 -11.69
C PHE A 5 -6.80 -4.79 -11.95
N PRO A 6 -6.56 -5.98 -11.38
CA PRO A 6 -7.56 -7.03 -11.42
C PRO A 6 -8.80 -6.61 -10.62
N ARG A 7 -9.96 -7.14 -11.00
CA ARG A 7 -11.21 -6.87 -10.31
C ARG A 7 -11.34 -7.74 -9.07
N HIS A 8 -11.73 -7.12 -7.97
CA HIS A 8 -12.00 -7.82 -6.73
C HIS A 8 -13.38 -7.43 -6.22
N LYS A 9 -14.04 -8.37 -5.56
CA LYS A 9 -15.37 -8.14 -4.96
C LYS A 9 -15.29 -8.37 -3.46
N ARG A 10 -16.10 -7.62 -2.72
CA ARG A 10 -16.25 -7.86 -1.28
C ARG A 10 -16.91 -9.20 -1.04
N ASN A 11 -16.54 -9.85 0.07
CA ASN A 11 -17.22 -11.05 0.51
C ASN A 11 -18.53 -10.69 1.21
N SER A 12 -19.26 -11.72 1.76
CA SER A 12 -20.52 -11.51 2.45
C SER A 12 -20.41 -10.63 3.70
N ASP A 13 -19.20 -10.54 4.28
CA ASP A 13 -18.94 -9.70 5.46
C ASP A 13 -18.52 -8.27 5.08
N GLY A 14 -18.50 -7.94 3.80
CA GLY A 14 -18.10 -6.63 3.32
C GLY A 14 -16.60 -6.40 3.26
N LEU A 15 -15.80 -7.48 3.35
CA LEU A 15 -14.35 -7.43 3.33
C LEU A 15 -13.81 -7.95 2.00
N TYR A 16 -12.58 -7.55 1.66
CA TYR A 16 -11.84 -8.12 0.54
C TYR A 16 -10.88 -9.20 1.04
N GLY A 17 -10.67 -10.22 0.25
CA GLY A 17 -9.79 -11.34 0.59
C GLY A 17 -10.55 -12.65 0.67
N PRO A 18 -9.91 -13.71 1.23
CA PRO A 18 -8.59 -13.66 1.85
C PRO A 18 -7.43 -13.66 0.83
N THR A 19 -6.30 -13.11 1.24
CA THR A 19 -5.05 -13.30 0.51
C THR A 19 -4.55 -14.74 0.73
N THR A 20 -3.44 -15.13 0.09
CA THR A 20 -2.84 -16.45 0.34
C THR A 20 -2.37 -16.61 1.78
N ARG A 21 -2.17 -15.52 2.51
CA ARG A 21 -1.83 -15.53 3.93
C ARG A 21 -3.04 -15.53 4.85
N GLN A 22 -4.25 -15.65 4.27
CA GLN A 22 -5.52 -15.64 5.00
C GLN A 22 -5.79 -14.31 5.69
N HIS A 23 -5.36 -13.21 5.08
CA HIS A 23 -5.62 -11.87 5.56
C HIS A 23 -6.75 -11.21 4.77
N PHE A 24 -7.56 -10.44 5.48
CA PHE A 24 -8.66 -9.68 4.89
C PHE A 24 -8.33 -8.19 4.94
N TYR A 25 -8.89 -7.43 4.02
CA TYR A 25 -8.70 -5.99 3.91
C TYR A 25 -10.04 -5.28 3.98
N GLN A 26 -10.10 -4.21 4.76
CA GLN A 26 -11.28 -3.35 4.86
C GLN A 26 -10.88 -1.91 4.52
N PRO A 27 -11.47 -1.32 3.46
CA PRO A 27 -11.21 0.09 3.16
C PRO A 27 -11.71 0.99 4.29
N ALA A 28 -10.88 1.95 4.69
CA ALA A 28 -11.24 2.91 5.71
C ALA A 28 -11.87 4.14 5.05
N ASN A 29 -13.08 4.52 5.50
CA ASN A 29 -13.84 5.58 4.86
C ASN A 29 -13.10 6.92 4.80
N TYR A 30 -12.36 7.27 5.84
CA TYR A 30 -11.67 8.57 5.88
C TYR A 30 -10.41 8.64 5.00
N HIS A 31 -10.02 7.53 4.36
CA HIS A 31 -8.92 7.50 3.38
C HIS A 31 -9.41 7.55 1.94
N ARG A 32 -10.71 7.67 1.73
CA ARG A 32 -11.28 7.68 0.39
C ARG A 32 -11.37 9.10 -0.13
N ILE A 33 -11.36 9.24 -1.45
CA ILE A 33 -11.41 10.54 -2.11
C ILE A 33 -12.70 11.32 -1.76
N THR A 34 -13.79 10.60 -1.46
CA THR A 34 -15.06 11.21 -1.07
C THR A 34 -15.16 11.50 0.41
N ALA A 35 -14.19 11.05 1.21
CA ALA A 35 -14.23 11.23 2.65
C ALA A 35 -13.71 12.60 3.05
N ARG A 36 -14.13 13.06 4.25
CA ARG A 36 -13.58 14.28 4.83
C ARG A 36 -12.13 14.04 5.23
N SER A 37 -11.24 14.97 4.90
CA SER A 37 -9.84 14.91 5.29
C SER A 37 -9.68 14.94 6.81
N LYS A 38 -8.71 14.15 7.29
CA LYS A 38 -8.27 14.19 8.68
C LYS A 38 -6.81 14.58 8.74
N PRO A 39 -6.38 15.35 9.75
CA PRO A 39 -4.96 15.71 9.88
C PRO A 39 -4.05 14.48 9.91
N GLY A 40 -2.98 14.52 9.14
CA GLY A 40 -2.00 13.42 9.07
C GLY A 40 -2.46 12.20 8.29
N LYS A 41 -3.64 12.25 7.67
CA LYS A 41 -4.14 11.14 6.85
C LYS A 41 -4.25 11.57 5.40
N THR A 42 -3.94 10.64 4.50
CA THR A 42 -4.01 10.84 3.07
C THR A 42 -5.19 10.06 2.49
N ARG A 43 -5.60 10.42 1.28
CA ARG A 43 -6.74 9.78 0.64
C ARG A 43 -6.32 9.02 -0.59
N TRP A 44 -6.93 7.85 -0.77
CA TRP A 44 -6.78 7.10 -2.00
C TRP A 44 -7.46 7.82 -3.16
N CYS A 45 -6.84 7.76 -4.34
CA CYS A 45 -7.47 8.22 -5.59
C CYS A 45 -7.87 7.03 -6.47
N ILE A 46 -7.79 5.81 -5.96
CA ILE A 46 -8.15 4.58 -6.65
C ILE A 46 -9.40 3.96 -6.00
N LYS A 47 -9.99 2.98 -6.66
CA LYS A 47 -11.21 2.30 -6.18
C LYS A 47 -10.89 1.35 -5.03
N GLU A 48 -11.92 0.98 -4.25
CA GLU A 48 -11.76 0.08 -3.10
C GLU A 48 -11.13 -1.26 -3.48
N GLY A 49 -11.59 -1.88 -4.55
CA GLY A 49 -11.00 -3.14 -5.01
C GLY A 49 -9.56 -2.98 -5.45
N GLU A 50 -9.21 -1.81 -5.94
CA GLU A 50 -7.83 -1.49 -6.32
C GLU A 50 -6.96 -1.28 -5.09
N GLU A 51 -7.49 -0.67 -4.02
CA GLU A 51 -6.81 -0.60 -2.71
C GLU A 51 -6.46 -2.00 -2.22
N TYR A 52 -7.42 -2.92 -2.32
CA TYR A 52 -7.16 -4.30 -1.92
C TYR A 52 -6.03 -4.92 -2.73
N GLU A 53 -5.98 -4.67 -4.04
CA GLU A 53 -4.88 -5.19 -4.87
C GLU A 53 -3.54 -4.63 -4.41
N VAL A 54 -3.46 -3.35 -4.08
CA VAL A 54 -2.24 -2.74 -3.55
C VAL A 54 -1.81 -3.44 -2.26
N PHE A 55 -2.77 -3.75 -1.37
CA PHE A 55 -2.51 -4.52 -0.15
C PHE A 55 -2.02 -5.94 -0.48
N ARG A 56 -2.73 -6.64 -1.38
CA ARG A 56 -2.40 -8.02 -1.74
C ARG A 56 -0.99 -8.14 -2.30
N LEU A 57 -0.58 -7.18 -3.14
CA LEU A 57 0.77 -7.17 -3.74
C LEU A 57 1.87 -7.12 -2.67
N ALA A 58 1.61 -6.49 -1.53
CA ALA A 58 2.56 -6.41 -0.44
C ALA A 58 2.43 -7.58 0.53
N ASP A 59 1.21 -8.04 0.76
CA ASP A 59 0.92 -9.06 1.76
C ASP A 59 1.45 -10.44 1.35
N GLU A 60 1.19 -10.86 0.13
CA GLU A 60 1.54 -12.21 -0.30
C GLU A 60 3.05 -12.46 -0.30
N PRO A 61 3.90 -11.56 -0.83
CA PRO A 61 5.34 -11.71 -0.70
C PRO A 61 5.89 -11.25 0.66
N TRP A 62 5.07 -10.64 1.48
CA TRP A 62 5.40 -10.12 2.82
C TRP A 62 6.42 -8.99 2.76
N TRP A 63 6.04 -7.88 2.14
CA TRP A 63 6.85 -6.64 2.11
C TRP A 63 6.72 -5.91 3.44
N PHE A 64 7.16 -6.57 4.49
CA PHE A 64 6.97 -6.12 5.86
C PHE A 64 8.15 -5.30 6.35
N SER A 65 7.84 -4.15 6.95
CA SER A 65 8.83 -3.27 7.57
C SER A 65 8.91 -3.57 9.06
N GLN A 66 10.07 -4.03 9.52
CA GLN A 66 10.33 -4.25 10.94
C GLN A 66 10.39 -2.93 11.69
N VAL A 67 10.91 -1.89 11.03
CA VAL A 67 11.07 -0.57 11.66
C VAL A 67 9.72 0.07 11.92
N HIS A 68 8.81 0.01 10.94
CA HIS A 68 7.51 0.68 11.01
C HIS A 68 6.36 -0.24 11.42
N GLN A 69 6.62 -1.54 11.57
CA GLN A 69 5.60 -2.55 11.89
C GLN A 69 4.40 -2.45 10.95
N CYS A 70 4.67 -2.52 9.66
CA CYS A 70 3.65 -2.37 8.63
C CYS A 70 4.12 -3.04 7.33
N LEU A 71 3.17 -3.20 6.40
CA LEU A 71 3.50 -3.50 5.01
C LEU A 71 3.63 -2.18 4.26
N PHE A 72 4.62 -2.09 3.37
CA PHE A 72 4.68 -1.04 2.36
C PHE A 72 4.36 -1.65 1.01
N SER A 73 3.67 -0.91 0.16
CA SER A 73 3.36 -1.37 -1.19
C SER A 73 3.67 -0.29 -2.22
N ILE A 74 3.95 -0.76 -3.42
CA ILE A 74 4.22 0.07 -4.58
C ILE A 74 3.70 -0.69 -5.80
N VAL A 75 3.24 0.03 -6.82
CA VAL A 75 2.60 -0.59 -7.99
C VAL A 75 3.33 -0.17 -9.25
N ASP A 76 3.59 -1.16 -10.12
CA ASP A 76 4.23 -0.95 -11.43
C ASP A 76 5.54 -0.16 -11.29
N GLY A 77 6.37 -0.57 -10.34
CA GLY A 77 7.69 0.05 -10.13
C GLY A 77 7.63 1.49 -9.65
N GLY A 78 6.48 1.93 -9.14
CA GLY A 78 6.29 3.30 -8.70
C GLY A 78 5.65 4.21 -9.75
N LYS A 79 5.18 3.66 -10.85
CA LYS A 79 4.54 4.45 -11.91
C LYS A 79 3.10 4.81 -11.59
N GLU A 80 2.41 3.99 -10.77
CA GLU A 80 1.00 4.23 -10.44
C GLU A 80 0.87 5.22 -9.30
N ILE A 81 0.01 6.21 -9.48
CA ILE A 81 -0.36 7.16 -8.44
C ILE A 81 -1.50 6.55 -7.65
N LEU A 82 -1.34 6.47 -6.33
CA LEU A 82 -2.29 5.81 -5.43
C LEU A 82 -3.11 6.80 -4.61
N GLY A 83 -2.57 7.98 -4.35
CA GLY A 83 -3.19 8.99 -3.50
C GLY A 83 -3.45 10.30 -4.21
N GLU A 84 -4.38 11.09 -3.66
CA GLU A 84 -4.84 12.34 -4.29
C GLU A 84 -3.75 13.43 -4.36
N ASN A 85 -2.71 13.33 -3.54
CA ASN A 85 -1.58 14.26 -3.56
C ASN A 85 -0.38 13.72 -4.34
N GLY A 86 -0.58 12.69 -5.16
CA GLY A 86 0.48 12.10 -5.97
C GLY A 86 1.26 11.00 -5.29
N GLU A 87 0.78 10.50 -4.14
CA GLU A 87 1.45 9.42 -3.43
C GLU A 87 1.55 8.17 -4.31
N ARG A 88 2.72 7.55 -4.32
CA ARG A 88 2.98 6.32 -5.09
C ARG A 88 3.33 5.14 -4.19
N LEU A 89 3.42 5.36 -2.89
CA LEU A 89 3.60 4.33 -1.88
C LEU A 89 2.32 4.18 -1.08
N ALA A 90 2.13 3.02 -0.49
CA ALA A 90 1.05 2.79 0.46
C ALA A 90 1.58 2.06 1.68
N LYS A 91 0.92 2.28 2.82
CA LYS A 91 1.32 1.73 4.10
C LYS A 91 0.10 1.06 4.74
N PHE A 92 0.31 -0.17 5.24
CA PHE A 92 -0.74 -0.96 5.90
C PHE A 92 -0.22 -1.39 7.26
N ALA A 93 -0.72 -0.77 8.32
CA ALA A 93 -0.26 -1.06 9.68
C ALA A 93 -0.65 -2.47 10.10
N PHE A 94 0.26 -3.14 10.83
CA PHE A 94 0.00 -4.47 11.36
C PHE A 94 -1.18 -4.38 12.34
N PRO A 95 -2.23 -5.21 12.18
CA PRO A 95 -3.38 -5.15 13.08
C PRO A 95 -3.00 -5.53 14.51
N GLN A 96 -3.62 -4.88 15.50
CA GLN A 96 -3.39 -5.21 16.91
C GLN A 96 -3.85 -6.62 17.25
N ASN A 97 -4.98 -7.04 16.67
CA ASN A 97 -5.48 -8.40 16.78
C ASN A 97 -5.30 -9.12 15.46
N LEU A 98 -4.78 -10.34 15.46
CA LEU A 98 -4.48 -11.08 14.24
C LEU A 98 -5.72 -11.41 13.41
N SER A 99 -6.91 -11.44 14.04
CA SER A 99 -8.16 -11.70 13.35
C SER A 99 -8.78 -10.45 12.72
N ASP A 100 -8.26 -9.27 13.01
CA ASP A 100 -8.81 -8.03 12.48
C ASP A 100 -8.40 -7.83 11.02
N PRO A 101 -9.26 -7.21 10.20
CA PRO A 101 -8.87 -6.87 8.85
C PRO A 101 -7.79 -5.79 8.84
N TRP A 102 -7.00 -5.81 7.77
CA TRP A 102 -5.98 -4.80 7.54
C TRP A 102 -6.59 -3.53 6.96
N HIS A 103 -5.96 -2.40 7.25
CA HIS A 103 -6.30 -1.09 6.72
C HIS A 103 -5.03 -0.42 6.22
N GLY A 104 -5.18 0.53 5.31
CA GLY A 104 -4.03 1.25 4.81
C GLY A 104 -4.37 2.57 4.17
N PHE A 105 -3.34 3.29 3.80
CA PHE A 105 -3.45 4.61 3.19
C PHE A 105 -2.22 4.90 2.34
N PRO A 106 -2.36 5.75 1.31
CA PRO A 106 -1.22 6.16 0.51
C PRO A 106 -0.31 7.10 1.31
N VAL A 107 0.99 7.02 1.07
CA VAL A 107 1.99 7.80 1.81
C VAL A 107 3.04 8.38 0.87
N LEU A 108 3.68 9.47 1.32
CA LEU A 108 4.87 10.03 0.70
C LEU A 108 6.12 9.54 1.43
N SER A 109 7.20 9.35 0.70
CA SER A 109 8.43 8.82 1.26
C SER A 109 9.16 9.82 2.17
N ASP A 110 8.81 11.11 2.15
CA ASP A 110 9.39 12.08 3.08
C ASP A 110 8.93 11.87 4.51
N GLU A 111 7.72 11.33 4.71
CA GLU A 111 7.15 11.07 6.03
C GLU A 111 7.20 9.59 6.40
N HIS A 112 7.11 8.70 5.40
CA HIS A 112 7.02 7.25 5.62
C HIS A 112 8.00 6.56 4.67
N LYS A 113 9.21 6.31 5.14
CA LYS A 113 10.27 5.75 4.32
C LYS A 113 10.51 4.28 4.68
N PRO A 114 10.37 3.36 3.71
CA PRO A 114 10.79 1.98 3.94
C PRO A 114 12.29 1.92 4.27
N GLU A 115 12.68 1.01 5.14
CA GLU A 115 14.05 0.84 5.55
C GLU A 115 14.91 0.21 4.44
N PRO A 116 16.25 0.36 4.53
CA PRO A 116 17.14 -0.14 3.48
C PRO A 116 16.96 -1.63 3.16
N ASP A 117 16.72 -2.47 4.15
CA ASP A 117 16.55 -3.91 3.90
C ASP A 117 15.36 -4.19 2.98
N LEU A 118 14.24 -3.49 3.18
CA LEU A 118 13.07 -3.64 2.33
C LEU A 118 13.34 -3.10 0.92
N LEU A 119 14.02 -1.95 0.83
CA LEU A 119 14.38 -1.37 -0.46
C LEU A 119 15.37 -2.25 -1.22
N ASP A 120 16.30 -2.90 -0.51
CA ASP A 120 17.21 -3.88 -1.10
C ASP A 120 16.43 -5.05 -1.72
N MET A 121 15.48 -5.57 -0.98
CA MET A 121 14.66 -6.68 -1.47
C MET A 121 13.85 -6.26 -2.70
N TRP A 122 13.23 -5.09 -2.66
CA TRP A 122 12.46 -4.58 -3.79
C TRP A 122 13.35 -4.41 -5.04
N GLN A 123 14.54 -3.85 -4.87
CA GLN A 123 15.43 -3.63 -5.99
C GLN A 123 15.98 -4.96 -6.53
N ASN A 124 16.39 -5.86 -5.65
CA ASN A 124 16.96 -7.14 -6.05
C ASN A 124 15.95 -8.04 -6.76
N LYS A 125 14.68 -7.92 -6.41
CA LYS A 125 13.60 -8.69 -7.04
C LYS A 125 12.97 -7.99 -8.24
N GLY A 126 13.49 -6.82 -8.63
CA GLY A 126 12.96 -6.10 -9.77
C GLY A 126 11.63 -5.41 -9.53
N ILE A 127 11.24 -5.24 -8.28
CA ILE A 127 10.00 -4.53 -7.92
C ILE A 127 10.14 -3.06 -8.24
N ILE A 128 11.31 -2.46 -7.94
CA ILE A 128 11.60 -1.08 -8.26
C ILE A 128 12.95 -0.98 -8.99
N PRO A 129 13.09 -0.03 -9.94
CA PRO A 129 14.40 0.27 -10.52
C PRO A 129 15.22 1.13 -9.56
N HIS A 130 16.51 1.23 -9.83
CA HIS A 130 17.41 1.98 -8.95
C HIS A 130 17.02 3.45 -8.79
N HIS A 131 16.58 4.10 -9.87
CA HIS A 131 16.23 5.52 -9.79
C HIS A 131 15.00 5.78 -8.90
N VAL A 132 14.08 4.81 -8.83
CA VAL A 132 12.92 4.90 -7.91
C VAL A 132 13.39 4.72 -6.46
N ARG A 133 14.29 3.76 -6.22
CA ARG A 133 14.89 3.61 -4.89
C ARG A 133 15.54 4.90 -4.41
N MET A 134 16.28 5.56 -5.28
CA MET A 134 16.93 6.82 -4.92
C MET A 134 15.92 7.91 -4.56
N LYS A 135 14.79 7.97 -5.28
CA LYS A 135 13.72 8.91 -4.96
C LYS A 135 13.12 8.62 -3.59
N ILE A 136 12.89 7.34 -3.28
CA ILE A 136 12.36 6.96 -1.95
C ILE A 136 13.33 7.39 -0.87
N GLU A 137 14.62 7.09 -1.01
CA GLU A 137 15.62 7.43 -0.01
C GLU A 137 15.75 8.94 0.21
N ARG A 138 15.51 9.72 -0.83
CA ARG A 138 15.56 11.20 -0.78
C ARG A 138 14.24 11.83 -0.36
N GLY A 139 13.22 11.02 -0.02
CA GLY A 139 11.92 11.53 0.35
C GLY A 139 11.17 12.22 -0.78
N ARG A 140 11.34 11.74 -2.01
CA ARG A 140 10.77 12.38 -3.21
C ARG A 140 9.78 11.51 -3.98
N LEU A 141 9.36 10.40 -3.40
CA LEU A 141 8.37 9.54 -4.05
C LEU A 141 6.99 9.64 -3.39
#